data_999aa3209e49a8cf3873e6139dc65b00
#
_entry.id   999aa3209e49a8cf3873e6139dc65b00
#
_cell.length_a   1.000
_cell.length_b   1.000
_cell.length_c   1.000
_cell.angle_alpha   90.00
_cell.angle_beta   90.00
_cell.angle_gamma   90.00
#
_symmetry.space_group_name_H-M   'P 1'
#
loop_
_entity.id
_entity.type
_entity.pdbx_description
1 polymer ?
#
loop_
_entity_poly.entity_id
_entity_poly.type
_entity_poly.pdbx_seq_one_letter_code
_entity_poly.pdbx_strand_id
1 'polypeptide(L)'
;MKKKGFTLVELLAVIAILAILVIIALPNVLEMFNRAKKELFLTEAKTIFKETSKKYINESMKGNKITKISNDINKLDIDNNDIKYNIKLDNKGNVTNFNVSNDEYCIKKQINNLEDLTIDIIENDNCDVFDFSPKPTNCNYDGELVQGAEYTYDGYTYRYSQVFVGTGWNNRNTKGWGITLTDKESTSPVTGKICTYINDKPVVFASSMFNGSKASSIDLSSFNTKNIIDMGNMFNNINIKSLDLSTFDTSNVETMRNMFSNSKIENINLENFNTSKVKNMQSMFSNLEIDSLNLSNFNTSKVTNMNFMFENSNIKTLNINSFDTSNVTDMWRIFSGLKTDKLDLKNFNINKVSVLDSMFSGLTTSFLDLSSFNTSNITSMNSTFANANLSGLNIKNFNTSKVTDMRNMFNNMTIDSLDLSGFDTSNVTSMDGMFSKNKAVSITGLNNFDTSKVQSMRNMFNGSNFISLDLSSFDTSNVTNMESMFQNSKANILDLNNFNTSSVTNMNSMFYNSSATKIYLDNFNTKNVTDMCYMFWGSKATTLDLGSFEISDSTLLKSMFRDIKSTMNFAKDQATADKFNDSSITFIPSNCTFKIKK
;
A
#
# COMPACT_ATOMS: atom_id res chain seq x y z
N MET A 1 43.98 64.50 -53.34
CA MET A 1 43.56 63.27 -54.06
C MET A 1 42.01 63.17 -53.91
N LYS A 2 41.22 63.42 -55.03
CA LYS A 2 39.79 63.19 -55.06
C LYS A 2 39.53 61.72 -55.09
N LYS A 3 38.86 61.17 -54.09
CA LYS A 3 38.35 59.79 -54.14
C LYS A 3 37.24 59.75 -55.21
N LYS A 4 37.50 59.01 -56.28
CA LYS A 4 36.46 58.68 -57.26
C LYS A 4 35.49 57.77 -56.58
N GLY A 5 34.21 58.22 -56.42
CA GLY A 5 33.12 57.37 -55.94
C GLY A 5 32.73 56.38 -57.03
N PHE A 6 32.28 55.20 -56.65
CA PHE A 6 31.76 54.20 -57.57
C PHE A 6 30.58 54.80 -58.36
N THR A 7 30.53 54.53 -59.63
CA THR A 7 29.35 54.88 -60.43
C THR A 7 28.18 53.92 -60.15
N LEU A 8 26.93 54.36 -60.32
CA LEU A 8 25.75 53.53 -60.13
C LEU A 8 25.82 52.25 -60.98
N VAL A 9 26.44 52.31 -62.18
CA VAL A 9 26.58 51.15 -63.05
C VAL A 9 27.60 50.14 -62.53
N GLU A 10 28.71 50.59 -61.95
CA GLU A 10 29.73 49.72 -61.30
C GLU A 10 29.11 49.05 -60.03
N LEU A 11 28.31 49.76 -59.27
CA LEU A 11 27.60 49.21 -58.11
C LEU A 11 26.57 48.16 -58.54
N LEU A 12 25.78 48.44 -59.57
CA LEU A 12 24.82 47.50 -60.16
C LEU A 12 25.50 46.25 -60.73
N ALA A 13 26.63 46.41 -61.41
CA ALA A 13 27.41 45.26 -61.90
C ALA A 13 27.97 44.38 -60.78
N VAL A 14 28.46 44.97 -59.68
CA VAL A 14 28.92 44.22 -58.50
C VAL A 14 27.75 43.50 -57.80
N ILE A 15 26.60 44.13 -57.69
CA ILE A 15 25.40 43.50 -57.12
C ILE A 15 24.92 42.35 -58.03
N ALA A 16 24.92 42.51 -59.35
CA ALA A 16 24.55 41.46 -60.29
C ALA A 16 25.50 40.25 -60.22
N ILE A 17 26.82 40.48 -60.13
CA ILE A 17 27.82 39.42 -59.97
C ILE A 17 27.67 38.73 -58.63
N LEU A 18 27.45 39.48 -57.55
CA LEU A 18 27.19 38.91 -56.21
C LEU A 18 25.88 38.10 -56.21
N ALA A 19 24.82 38.56 -56.85
CA ALA A 19 23.58 37.82 -56.97
C ALA A 19 23.75 36.50 -57.74
N ILE A 20 24.51 36.49 -58.84
CA ILE A 20 24.83 35.30 -59.62
C ILE A 20 25.69 34.32 -58.77
N LEU A 21 26.70 34.82 -58.05
CA LEU A 21 27.53 33.99 -57.17
C LEU A 21 26.72 33.39 -56.05
N VAL A 22 25.79 34.15 -55.45
CA VAL A 22 24.87 33.66 -54.41
C VAL A 22 23.93 32.58 -54.97
N ILE A 23 23.36 32.79 -56.19
CA ILE A 23 22.44 31.80 -56.80
C ILE A 23 23.16 30.49 -57.14
N ILE A 24 24.44 30.53 -57.52
CA ILE A 24 25.23 29.34 -57.87
C ILE A 24 25.82 28.67 -56.60
N ALA A 25 26.25 29.46 -55.63
CA ALA A 25 26.92 28.94 -54.42
C ALA A 25 25.92 28.50 -53.36
N LEU A 26 24.78 29.17 -53.22
CA LEU A 26 23.80 28.92 -52.15
C LEU A 26 23.27 27.48 -52.12
N PRO A 27 22.89 26.86 -53.26
CA PRO A 27 22.40 25.47 -53.25
C PRO A 27 23.47 24.49 -52.74
N ASN A 28 24.72 24.63 -53.18
CA ASN A 28 25.82 23.76 -52.76
C ASN A 28 26.20 23.95 -51.28
N VAL A 29 26.16 25.20 -50.80
CA VAL A 29 26.40 25.51 -49.39
C VAL A 29 25.27 25.01 -48.53
N LEU A 30 24.02 25.12 -48.97
CA LEU A 30 22.85 24.63 -48.26
C LEU A 30 22.87 23.10 -48.17
N GLU A 31 23.25 22.42 -49.25
CA GLU A 31 23.37 20.95 -49.26
C GLU A 31 24.48 20.47 -48.32
N MET A 32 25.65 21.14 -48.33
CA MET A 32 26.72 20.87 -47.38
C MET A 32 26.30 21.11 -45.93
N PHE A 33 25.55 22.16 -45.66
CA PHE A 33 25.04 22.49 -44.33
C PHE A 33 24.02 21.46 -43.84
N ASN A 34 23.09 21.05 -44.69
CA ASN A 34 22.09 20.02 -44.39
C ASN A 34 22.76 18.66 -44.16
N ARG A 35 23.80 18.34 -44.93
CA ARG A 35 24.57 17.11 -44.70
C ARG A 35 25.32 17.15 -43.38
N ALA A 36 25.95 18.26 -43.03
CA ALA A 36 26.64 18.43 -41.75
C ALA A 36 25.68 18.29 -40.55
N LYS A 37 24.48 18.84 -40.64
CA LYS A 37 23.41 18.66 -39.63
C LYS A 37 23.01 17.20 -39.49
N LYS A 38 22.81 16.48 -40.61
CA LYS A 38 22.48 15.04 -40.59
C LYS A 38 23.63 14.22 -39.98
N GLU A 39 24.86 14.53 -40.25
CA GLU A 39 26.04 13.86 -39.66
C GLU A 39 26.13 14.09 -38.15
N LEU A 40 25.79 15.30 -37.68
CA LEU A 40 25.68 15.60 -36.25
C LEU A 40 24.60 14.77 -35.60
N PHE A 41 23.40 14.77 -36.14
CA PHE A 41 22.28 13.96 -35.65
C PHE A 41 22.60 12.46 -35.65
N LEU A 42 23.30 11.95 -36.68
CA LEU A 42 23.75 10.56 -36.72
C LEU A 42 24.72 10.23 -35.58
N THR A 43 25.61 11.15 -35.25
CA THR A 43 26.57 11.00 -34.14
C THR A 43 25.83 10.91 -32.80
N GLU A 44 24.82 11.74 -32.59
CA GLU A 44 23.97 11.70 -31.42
C GLU A 44 23.17 10.38 -31.33
N ALA A 45 22.57 9.93 -32.45
CA ALA A 45 21.88 8.64 -32.52
C ALA A 45 22.79 7.45 -32.18
N LYS A 46 24.05 7.47 -32.68
CA LYS A 46 25.06 6.46 -32.32
C LYS A 46 25.42 6.48 -30.84
N THR A 47 25.47 7.67 -30.25
CA THR A 47 25.69 7.82 -28.81
C THR A 47 24.55 7.23 -28.01
N ILE A 48 23.31 7.51 -28.40
CA ILE A 48 22.09 6.94 -27.77
C ILE A 48 22.11 5.42 -27.86
N PHE A 49 22.45 4.83 -29.01
CA PHE A 49 22.55 3.38 -29.17
C PHE A 49 23.56 2.75 -28.20
N LYS A 50 24.75 3.36 -28.07
CA LYS A 50 25.81 2.90 -27.14
C LYS A 50 25.38 3.02 -25.69
N GLU A 51 24.81 4.15 -25.30
CA GLU A 51 24.31 4.35 -23.93
C GLU A 51 23.13 3.45 -23.59
N THR A 52 22.29 3.10 -24.58
CA THR A 52 21.23 2.08 -24.44
C THR A 52 21.79 0.74 -24.00
N SER A 53 22.83 0.26 -24.68
CA SER A 53 23.49 -1.02 -24.33
C SER A 53 24.14 -0.97 -22.96
N LYS A 54 24.81 0.11 -22.61
CA LYS A 54 25.38 0.29 -21.26
C LYS A 54 24.30 0.30 -20.18
N LYS A 55 23.22 1.03 -20.41
CA LYS A 55 22.09 1.11 -19.47
C LYS A 55 21.48 -0.25 -19.22
N TYR A 56 21.23 -1.03 -20.29
CA TYR A 56 20.72 -2.39 -20.17
C TYR A 56 21.63 -3.30 -19.33
N ILE A 57 22.94 -3.28 -19.62
CA ILE A 57 23.94 -4.08 -18.88
C ILE A 57 23.94 -3.68 -17.38
N ASN A 58 23.99 -2.39 -17.10
CA ASN A 58 24.03 -1.86 -15.73
C ASN A 58 22.77 -2.24 -14.93
N GLU A 59 21.59 -2.15 -15.54
CA GLU A 59 20.34 -2.53 -14.88
C GLU A 59 20.24 -4.06 -14.72
N SER A 60 20.68 -4.83 -15.71
CA SER A 60 20.73 -6.30 -15.62
C SER A 60 21.66 -6.80 -14.51
N MET A 61 22.80 -6.12 -14.28
CA MET A 61 23.71 -6.43 -13.16
C MET A 61 23.08 -6.17 -11.79
N LYS A 62 22.13 -5.24 -11.72
CA LYS A 62 21.32 -4.94 -10.50
C LYS A 62 20.11 -5.90 -10.34
N GLY A 63 19.92 -6.84 -11.28
CA GLY A 63 18.77 -7.74 -11.30
C GLY A 63 17.51 -7.15 -11.96
N ASN A 64 17.58 -5.94 -12.51
CA ASN A 64 16.48 -5.27 -13.18
C ASN A 64 16.42 -5.68 -14.65
N LYS A 65 15.25 -6.13 -15.12
CA LYS A 65 15.01 -6.36 -16.55
C LYS A 65 14.35 -5.11 -17.14
N ILE A 66 15.02 -4.45 -18.08
CA ILE A 66 14.47 -3.32 -18.81
C ILE A 66 14.22 -3.71 -20.28
N THR A 67 13.04 -3.37 -20.79
CA THR A 67 12.61 -3.64 -22.18
C THR A 67 12.38 -2.37 -22.97
N LYS A 68 12.45 -1.20 -22.32
CA LYS A 68 12.25 0.11 -22.92
C LYS A 68 13.17 1.16 -22.30
N ILE A 69 13.68 2.04 -23.12
CA ILE A 69 14.48 3.21 -22.75
C ILE A 69 13.93 4.42 -23.51
N SER A 70 13.58 5.50 -22.79
CA SER A 70 13.07 6.74 -23.39
C SER A 70 13.49 7.96 -22.55
N ASN A 71 13.16 9.17 -23.00
CA ASN A 71 13.42 10.39 -22.22
C ASN A 71 12.74 10.38 -20.84
N ASP A 72 11.64 9.63 -20.69
CA ASP A 72 10.85 9.58 -19.46
C ASP A 72 11.07 8.29 -18.66
N ILE A 73 11.52 7.20 -19.32
CA ILE A 73 11.60 5.86 -18.74
C ILE A 73 13.01 5.30 -18.94
N ASN A 74 13.66 4.89 -17.86
CA ASN A 74 15.03 4.40 -17.88
C ASN A 74 15.99 5.39 -18.59
N LYS A 75 15.79 6.68 -18.38
CA LYS A 75 16.48 7.77 -19.06
C LYS A 75 17.98 7.52 -19.17
N LEU A 76 18.53 7.78 -20.35
CA LEU A 76 19.96 7.73 -20.61
C LEU A 76 20.66 8.95 -19.98
N ASP A 77 21.89 8.76 -19.57
CA ASP A 77 22.76 9.84 -19.10
C ASP A 77 23.46 10.48 -20.31
N ILE A 78 22.75 11.40 -20.96
CA ILE A 78 23.20 12.14 -22.14
C ILE A 78 22.99 13.65 -21.95
N ASP A 79 23.94 14.46 -22.37
CA ASP A 79 23.94 15.92 -22.14
C ASP A 79 22.97 16.72 -23.04
N ASN A 80 22.35 16.10 -24.07
CA ASN A 80 21.50 16.78 -25.04
C ASN A 80 20.03 16.61 -24.72
N ASN A 81 19.36 17.68 -24.26
CA ASN A 81 17.93 17.69 -23.91
C ASN A 81 17.00 17.87 -25.12
N ASP A 82 17.52 18.25 -26.29
CA ASP A 82 16.70 18.51 -27.50
C ASP A 82 16.43 17.23 -28.29
N ILE A 83 17.10 16.13 -27.92
CA ILE A 83 16.92 14.85 -28.58
C ILE A 83 15.89 13.99 -27.87
N LYS A 84 14.92 13.49 -28.62
CA LYS A 84 13.89 12.56 -28.16
C LYS A 84 14.23 11.16 -28.62
N TYR A 85 14.11 10.19 -27.73
CA TYR A 85 14.37 8.79 -28.05
C TYR A 85 13.36 7.86 -27.37
N ASN A 86 13.07 6.76 -28.06
CA ASN A 86 12.22 5.69 -27.55
C ASN A 86 12.66 4.36 -28.17
N ILE A 87 13.25 3.51 -27.37
CA ILE A 87 13.98 2.31 -27.79
C ILE A 87 13.35 1.11 -27.10
N LYS A 88 13.00 0.08 -27.88
CA LYS A 88 12.57 -1.22 -27.34
C LYS A 88 13.74 -2.21 -27.38
N LEU A 89 13.81 -3.03 -26.33
CA LEU A 89 14.78 -4.10 -26.16
C LEU A 89 14.05 -5.45 -26.00
N ASP A 90 14.67 -6.52 -26.49
CA ASP A 90 14.23 -7.87 -26.17
C ASP A 90 14.76 -8.30 -24.77
N ASN A 91 14.37 -9.49 -24.35
CA ASN A 91 14.81 -10.06 -23.05
C ASN A 91 16.32 -10.35 -22.97
N LYS A 92 17.06 -10.21 -24.07
CA LYS A 92 18.53 -10.37 -24.15
C LYS A 92 19.26 -9.05 -24.25
N GLY A 93 18.51 -7.92 -24.32
CA GLY A 93 19.04 -6.58 -24.46
C GLY A 93 19.33 -6.15 -25.89
N ASN A 94 18.89 -6.93 -26.89
CA ASN A 94 19.00 -6.51 -28.28
C ASN A 94 17.95 -5.44 -28.59
N VAL A 95 18.34 -4.42 -29.36
CA VAL A 95 17.41 -3.39 -29.79
C VAL A 95 16.46 -3.96 -30.84
N THR A 96 15.15 -3.96 -30.52
CA THR A 96 14.11 -4.44 -31.43
C THR A 96 13.42 -3.28 -32.16
N ASN A 97 13.50 -2.07 -31.63
CA ASN A 97 13.05 -0.86 -32.30
C ASN A 97 13.88 0.32 -31.80
N PHE A 98 14.36 1.16 -32.71
CA PHE A 98 15.22 2.29 -32.43
C PHE A 98 14.62 3.56 -33.04
N ASN A 99 14.00 4.38 -32.22
CA ASN A 99 13.41 5.64 -32.60
C ASN A 99 14.13 6.78 -31.90
N VAL A 100 14.72 7.67 -32.69
CA VAL A 100 15.42 8.86 -32.21
C VAL A 100 15.01 10.04 -33.10
N SER A 101 14.75 11.20 -32.51
CA SER A 101 14.41 12.43 -33.25
C SER A 101 14.92 13.68 -32.55
N ASN A 102 15.14 14.71 -33.33
CA ASN A 102 15.15 16.11 -32.92
C ASN A 102 14.09 16.88 -33.73
N ASP A 103 14.11 18.21 -33.69
CA ASP A 103 13.11 19.04 -34.37
C ASP A 103 13.17 18.96 -35.91
N GLU A 104 14.27 18.48 -36.49
CA GLU A 104 14.49 18.44 -37.95
C GLU A 104 14.61 17.03 -38.53
N TYR A 105 15.11 16.04 -37.75
CA TYR A 105 15.49 14.71 -38.24
C TYR A 105 14.99 13.60 -37.34
N CYS A 106 14.75 12.41 -37.93
CA CYS A 106 14.44 11.21 -37.17
C CYS A 106 14.97 9.92 -37.79
N ILE A 107 15.13 8.90 -36.95
CA ILE A 107 15.38 7.51 -37.32
C ILE A 107 14.27 6.66 -36.70
N LYS A 108 13.56 5.87 -37.53
CA LYS A 108 12.44 5.02 -37.15
C LYS A 108 12.62 3.62 -37.75
N LYS A 109 13.63 2.89 -37.28
CA LYS A 109 13.94 1.57 -37.86
C LYS A 109 14.34 0.56 -36.80
N GLN A 110 14.23 -0.70 -37.16
CA GLN A 110 14.89 -1.76 -36.43
C GLN A 110 16.39 -1.65 -36.71
N ILE A 111 17.18 -1.43 -35.68
CA ILE A 111 18.63 -1.29 -35.72
C ILE A 111 19.20 -2.42 -34.87
N ASN A 112 19.94 -3.33 -35.49
CA ASN A 112 20.54 -4.47 -34.78
C ASN A 112 21.97 -4.15 -34.31
N ASN A 113 22.68 -3.34 -35.08
CA ASN A 113 24.08 -3.01 -34.82
C ASN A 113 24.34 -1.51 -35.01
N LEU A 114 25.44 -1.02 -34.43
CA LEU A 114 25.86 0.37 -34.59
C LEU A 114 26.17 0.74 -36.06
N GLU A 115 26.54 -0.25 -36.85
CA GLU A 115 26.89 -0.08 -38.30
C GLU A 115 25.65 0.16 -39.16
N ASP A 116 24.46 -0.28 -38.69
CA ASP A 116 23.19 -0.03 -39.37
C ASP A 116 22.80 1.47 -39.31
N LEU A 117 23.40 2.25 -38.42
CA LEU A 117 23.19 3.69 -38.30
C LEU A 117 24.02 4.44 -39.32
N THR A 118 23.39 4.74 -40.46
CA THR A 118 23.98 5.48 -41.59
C THR A 118 23.16 6.75 -41.90
N ILE A 119 23.73 7.67 -42.67
CA ILE A 119 23.08 8.93 -43.02
C ILE A 119 21.84 8.74 -43.87
N ASP A 120 21.76 7.63 -44.60
CA ASP A 120 20.68 7.32 -45.55
C ASP A 120 19.38 6.88 -44.87
N ILE A 121 19.43 6.51 -43.60
CA ILE A 121 18.24 6.13 -42.84
C ILE A 121 17.60 7.31 -42.10
N ILE A 122 18.21 8.50 -42.22
CA ILE A 122 17.69 9.71 -41.55
C ILE A 122 16.60 10.33 -42.37
N GLU A 123 15.42 10.36 -41.80
CA GLU A 123 14.23 11.00 -42.36
C GLU A 123 14.11 12.45 -41.84
N ASN A 124 13.46 13.33 -42.61
CA ASN A 124 13.21 14.73 -42.26
C ASN A 124 11.73 15.11 -42.33
N ASP A 125 10.84 14.11 -42.57
CA ASP A 125 9.40 14.31 -42.61
C ASP A 125 8.72 13.41 -41.57
N ASN A 126 7.63 13.94 -40.97
CA ASN A 126 6.81 13.19 -39.98
C ASN A 126 7.60 12.65 -38.77
N CYS A 127 8.51 13.45 -38.24
CA CYS A 127 9.29 13.11 -37.03
C CYS A 127 8.52 13.29 -35.73
N ASP A 128 7.18 13.32 -35.79
CA ASP A 128 6.32 13.47 -34.64
C ASP A 128 6.42 12.27 -33.68
N VAL A 129 6.18 12.59 -32.42
CA VAL A 129 6.32 11.78 -31.22
C VAL A 129 6.10 10.28 -31.47
N PHE A 130 7.11 9.49 -31.12
CA PHE A 130 7.11 8.02 -31.23
C PHE A 130 6.12 7.41 -30.25
N ASP A 131 4.91 7.20 -30.72
CA ASP A 131 3.89 6.46 -29.98
C ASP A 131 4.00 4.98 -30.36
N PHE A 132 4.46 4.14 -29.41
CA PHE A 132 4.43 2.68 -29.55
C PHE A 132 3.05 2.09 -29.25
N SER A 133 2.08 2.91 -28.93
CA SER A 133 0.71 2.45 -28.76
C SER A 133 0.26 1.76 -30.05
N PRO A 134 -0.43 0.64 -29.95
CA PRO A 134 -1.04 0.02 -31.13
C PRO A 134 -1.89 1.03 -31.89
N LYS A 135 -1.88 0.94 -33.22
CA LYS A 135 -2.73 1.84 -34.03
C LYS A 135 -4.19 1.69 -33.62
N PRO A 136 -4.96 2.77 -33.54
CA PRO A 136 -6.40 2.68 -33.27
C PRO A 136 -7.10 1.78 -34.29
N THR A 137 -7.96 0.88 -33.81
CA THR A 137 -8.79 0.00 -34.62
C THR A 137 -10.22 0.51 -34.54
N ASN A 138 -10.78 1.00 -35.68
CA ASN A 138 -12.18 1.40 -35.79
C ASN A 138 -12.99 0.24 -36.37
N CYS A 139 -14.03 -0.17 -35.64
CA CYS A 139 -14.95 -1.24 -36.07
C CYS A 139 -16.32 -0.66 -36.45
N ASN A 140 -17.04 -1.34 -37.30
CA ASN A 140 -18.35 -0.92 -37.75
C ASN A 140 -19.45 -1.62 -36.96
N TYR A 141 -20.41 -0.86 -36.47
CA TYR A 141 -21.62 -1.33 -35.81
C TYR A 141 -22.83 -0.84 -36.59
N ASP A 142 -23.64 -1.76 -37.10
CA ASP A 142 -24.79 -1.44 -37.98
C ASP A 142 -26.06 -1.09 -37.18
N GLY A 143 -26.04 -1.20 -35.85
CA GLY A 143 -27.17 -0.89 -34.99
C GLY A 143 -27.26 0.59 -34.59
N GLU A 144 -28.39 0.96 -33.98
CA GLU A 144 -28.61 2.30 -33.44
C GLU A 144 -27.78 2.55 -32.19
N LEU A 145 -27.10 3.70 -32.12
CA LEU A 145 -26.27 4.12 -30.96
C LEU A 145 -27.15 4.68 -29.83
N VAL A 146 -27.78 3.78 -29.07
CA VAL A 146 -28.57 4.09 -27.88
C VAL A 146 -27.87 3.60 -26.61
N GLN A 147 -28.30 4.13 -25.48
CA GLN A 147 -27.81 3.65 -24.16
C GLN A 147 -28.02 2.13 -24.04
N GLY A 148 -26.94 1.38 -23.79
CA GLY A 148 -26.96 -0.06 -23.64
C GLY A 148 -26.85 -0.83 -24.98
N ALA A 149 -26.66 -0.17 -26.13
CA ALA A 149 -26.36 -0.86 -27.39
C ALA A 149 -25.17 -1.82 -27.19
N GLU A 150 -25.29 -3.04 -27.70
CA GLU A 150 -24.28 -4.07 -27.62
C GLU A 150 -23.70 -4.45 -28.97
N TYR A 151 -22.39 -4.69 -29.01
CA TYR A 151 -21.64 -5.12 -30.17
C TYR A 151 -20.63 -6.18 -29.76
N THR A 152 -20.59 -7.29 -30.47
CA THR A 152 -19.62 -8.37 -30.22
C THR A 152 -18.67 -8.48 -31.40
N TYR A 153 -17.37 -8.49 -31.13
CA TYR A 153 -16.32 -8.60 -32.12
C TYR A 153 -15.12 -9.36 -31.57
N ASP A 154 -14.66 -10.38 -32.28
CA ASP A 154 -13.44 -11.14 -32.06
C ASP A 154 -13.20 -11.56 -30.59
N GLY A 155 -14.25 -12.07 -29.95
CA GLY A 155 -14.20 -12.56 -28.56
C GLY A 155 -14.47 -11.49 -27.49
N TYR A 156 -14.77 -10.25 -27.88
CA TYR A 156 -15.10 -9.17 -26.95
C TYR A 156 -16.52 -8.68 -27.15
N THR A 157 -17.16 -8.30 -26.04
CA THR A 157 -18.47 -7.64 -26.03
C THR A 157 -18.29 -6.18 -25.65
N TYR A 158 -18.84 -5.30 -26.43
CA TYR A 158 -18.84 -3.85 -26.24
C TYR A 158 -20.24 -3.38 -25.89
N ARG A 159 -20.34 -2.46 -24.92
CA ARG A 159 -21.61 -1.85 -24.54
C ARG A 159 -21.48 -0.33 -24.55
N TYR A 160 -22.36 0.34 -25.28
CA TYR A 160 -22.37 1.79 -25.37
C TYR A 160 -23.04 2.42 -24.15
N SER A 161 -22.37 3.39 -23.53
CA SER A 161 -22.90 4.16 -22.41
C SER A 161 -22.93 5.65 -22.72
N GLN A 162 -24.07 6.29 -22.51
CA GLN A 162 -24.21 7.75 -22.60
C GLN A 162 -23.96 8.45 -21.28
N VAL A 163 -24.12 7.73 -20.16
CA VAL A 163 -23.87 8.21 -18.81
C VAL A 163 -23.08 7.15 -18.08
N PHE A 164 -21.88 7.51 -17.67
CA PHE A 164 -21.10 6.64 -16.80
C PHE A 164 -21.56 6.83 -15.37
N VAL A 165 -22.21 5.82 -14.80
CA VAL A 165 -22.45 5.70 -13.38
C VAL A 165 -21.28 4.95 -12.77
N GLY A 166 -20.17 5.64 -12.58
CA GLY A 166 -19.06 5.12 -11.80
C GLY A 166 -19.53 4.97 -10.37
N THR A 167 -19.20 3.85 -9.73
CA THR A 167 -19.49 3.60 -8.33
C THR A 167 -18.84 4.69 -7.45
N GLY A 168 -19.61 5.71 -7.12
CA GLY A 168 -19.41 6.57 -5.96
C GLY A 168 -18.51 7.81 -6.08
N TRP A 169 -17.73 8.03 -7.13
CA TRP A 169 -16.69 9.09 -7.09
C TRP A 169 -16.51 9.90 -8.38
N ASN A 170 -17.50 10.31 -9.04
CA ASN A 170 -17.63 11.44 -9.99
C ASN A 170 -18.69 11.15 -11.05
N ASN A 171 -19.79 11.87 -11.01
CA ASN A 171 -20.77 11.99 -12.07
C ASN A 171 -20.12 12.68 -13.30
N ARG A 172 -19.47 11.92 -14.16
CA ARG A 172 -19.04 12.43 -15.46
C ARG A 172 -19.97 11.91 -16.53
N ASN A 173 -20.55 12.82 -17.31
CA ASN A 173 -21.26 12.54 -18.55
C ASN A 173 -20.28 12.14 -19.67
N THR A 174 -19.48 11.07 -19.45
CA THR A 174 -18.59 10.57 -20.48
C THR A 174 -19.35 9.57 -21.34
N LYS A 175 -19.44 9.86 -22.64
CA LYS A 175 -20.09 8.99 -23.63
C LYS A 175 -19.04 8.15 -24.32
N GLY A 176 -19.28 6.85 -24.46
CA GLY A 176 -18.38 5.95 -25.17
C GLY A 176 -18.68 4.49 -24.94
N TRP A 177 -17.85 3.64 -25.52
CA TRP A 177 -17.98 2.21 -25.39
C TRP A 177 -17.21 1.69 -24.16
N GLY A 178 -17.81 0.72 -23.46
CA GLY A 178 -17.10 -0.16 -22.51
C GLY A 178 -16.80 -1.48 -23.19
N ILE A 179 -15.73 -2.15 -22.79
CA ILE A 179 -15.29 -3.44 -23.34
C ILE A 179 -15.19 -4.50 -22.23
N THR A 180 -15.59 -5.73 -22.55
CA THR A 180 -15.37 -6.92 -21.71
C THR A 180 -15.06 -8.13 -22.55
N LEU A 181 -14.32 -9.11 -22.01
CA LEU A 181 -14.15 -10.43 -22.62
C LEU A 181 -15.50 -11.15 -22.60
N THR A 182 -15.91 -11.72 -23.74
CA THR A 182 -17.23 -12.37 -23.89
C THR A 182 -17.29 -13.68 -23.12
N ASP A 183 -16.27 -14.56 -23.28
CA ASP A 183 -16.17 -15.82 -22.59
C ASP A 183 -15.02 -15.81 -21.57
N LYS A 184 -15.34 -15.62 -20.32
CA LYS A 184 -14.39 -15.62 -19.19
C LYS A 184 -14.09 -16.99 -18.62
N GLU A 185 -14.91 -17.99 -18.98
CA GLU A 185 -14.74 -19.37 -18.50
C GLU A 185 -13.78 -20.18 -19.39
N SER A 186 -13.50 -19.71 -20.61
CA SER A 186 -12.54 -20.33 -21.51
C SER A 186 -11.12 -20.30 -20.91
N THR A 187 -10.43 -21.44 -20.97
CA THR A 187 -9.02 -21.58 -20.60
C THR A 187 -8.06 -21.36 -21.78
N SER A 188 -8.60 -21.13 -22.99
CA SER A 188 -7.80 -20.88 -24.19
C SER A 188 -7.09 -19.52 -24.09
N PRO A 189 -5.95 -19.34 -24.77
CA PRO A 189 -5.32 -18.02 -24.92
C PRO A 189 -6.28 -16.99 -25.52
N VAL A 190 -6.26 -15.79 -24.96
CA VAL A 190 -7.00 -14.65 -25.51
C VAL A 190 -6.08 -13.89 -26.47
N THR A 191 -6.41 -13.91 -27.76
CA THR A 191 -5.61 -13.32 -28.86
C THR A 191 -6.45 -12.48 -29.82
N GLY A 192 -7.72 -12.24 -29.51
CA GLY A 192 -8.65 -11.50 -30.35
C GLY A 192 -8.24 -10.05 -30.57
N LYS A 193 -8.61 -9.48 -31.72
CA LYS A 193 -8.39 -8.07 -32.02
C LYS A 193 -9.37 -7.19 -31.27
N ILE A 194 -8.87 -6.09 -30.72
CA ILE A 194 -9.65 -5.17 -29.89
C ILE A 194 -10.00 -3.94 -30.71
N CYS A 195 -11.32 -3.63 -30.82
CA CYS A 195 -11.78 -2.35 -31.35
C CYS A 195 -11.52 -1.25 -30.32
N THR A 196 -10.86 -0.19 -30.71
CA THR A 196 -10.61 0.98 -29.85
C THR A 196 -11.54 2.14 -30.16
N TYR A 197 -12.18 2.07 -31.33
CA TYR A 197 -13.31 2.88 -31.76
C TYR A 197 -14.38 1.99 -32.38
N ILE A 198 -15.65 2.38 -32.28
CA ILE A 198 -16.78 1.75 -32.93
C ILE A 198 -17.63 2.89 -33.51
N ASN A 199 -17.76 2.96 -34.83
CA ASN A 199 -18.39 4.08 -35.57
C ASN A 199 -17.83 5.43 -35.07
N ASP A 200 -16.50 5.58 -35.04
CA ASP A 200 -15.75 6.77 -34.59
C ASP A 200 -16.01 7.20 -33.14
N LYS A 201 -16.71 6.40 -32.35
CA LYS A 201 -16.86 6.62 -30.92
C LYS A 201 -15.81 5.80 -30.15
N PRO A 202 -15.03 6.43 -29.23
CA PRO A 202 -13.94 5.75 -28.54
C PRO A 202 -14.46 4.70 -27.54
N VAL A 203 -13.66 3.65 -27.36
CA VAL A 203 -13.75 2.77 -26.19
C VAL A 203 -13.04 3.48 -25.04
N VAL A 204 -13.77 3.77 -23.97
CA VAL A 204 -13.29 4.59 -22.84
C VAL A 204 -13.30 3.85 -21.51
N PHE A 205 -14.00 2.71 -21.41
CA PHE A 205 -14.09 1.91 -20.20
C PHE A 205 -13.59 0.49 -20.47
N ALA A 206 -12.54 0.09 -19.75
CA ALA A 206 -12.02 -1.28 -19.72
C ALA A 206 -12.22 -1.93 -18.33
N SER A 207 -13.12 -1.34 -17.52
CA SER A 207 -13.41 -1.86 -16.20
C SER A 207 -13.99 -3.28 -16.28
N SER A 208 -13.43 -4.18 -15.45
CA SER A 208 -13.78 -5.60 -15.39
C SER A 208 -13.57 -6.38 -16.71
N MET A 209 -12.75 -5.86 -17.64
CA MET A 209 -12.57 -6.48 -18.95
C MET A 209 -12.21 -7.97 -18.86
N PHE A 210 -11.25 -8.33 -18.05
CA PHE A 210 -10.80 -9.72 -17.82
C PHE A 210 -11.12 -10.22 -16.41
N ASN A 211 -11.97 -9.54 -15.66
CA ASN A 211 -12.30 -9.92 -14.29
C ASN A 211 -12.83 -11.36 -14.22
N GLY A 212 -12.11 -12.21 -13.46
CA GLY A 212 -12.43 -13.63 -13.28
C GLY A 212 -12.12 -14.51 -14.48
N SER A 213 -11.39 -14.01 -15.50
CA SER A 213 -11.03 -14.81 -16.68
C SER A 213 -10.15 -16.00 -16.30
N LYS A 214 -10.46 -17.16 -16.88
CA LYS A 214 -9.70 -18.42 -16.75
C LYS A 214 -8.70 -18.64 -17.89
N ALA A 215 -8.52 -17.67 -18.77
CA ALA A 215 -7.61 -17.74 -19.90
C ALA A 215 -6.18 -18.08 -19.45
N SER A 216 -5.52 -18.96 -20.20
CA SER A 216 -4.12 -19.37 -19.91
C SER A 216 -3.11 -18.25 -20.21
N SER A 217 -3.43 -17.35 -21.12
CA SER A 217 -2.67 -16.12 -21.43
C SER A 217 -3.57 -15.07 -22.06
N ILE A 218 -3.13 -13.80 -22.00
CA ILE A 218 -3.86 -12.66 -22.55
C ILE A 218 -2.88 -11.84 -23.38
N ASP A 219 -3.12 -11.72 -24.69
CA ASP A 219 -2.35 -10.89 -25.60
C ASP A 219 -3.05 -9.52 -25.78
N LEU A 220 -2.40 -8.47 -25.33
CA LEU A 220 -2.87 -7.09 -25.40
C LEU A 220 -2.03 -6.22 -26.34
N SER A 221 -1.17 -6.82 -27.15
CA SER A 221 -0.26 -6.12 -28.04
C SER A 221 -0.97 -5.23 -29.08
N SER A 222 -2.25 -5.54 -29.41
CA SER A 222 -3.09 -4.77 -30.31
C SER A 222 -3.99 -3.73 -29.61
N PHE A 223 -4.01 -3.69 -28.27
CA PHE A 223 -4.93 -2.81 -27.53
C PHE A 223 -4.36 -1.40 -27.33
N ASN A 224 -4.85 -0.44 -28.10
CA ASN A 224 -4.58 0.99 -27.86
C ASN A 224 -5.46 1.51 -26.73
N THR A 225 -4.83 1.81 -25.58
CA THR A 225 -5.52 2.23 -24.35
C THR A 225 -5.61 3.75 -24.17
N LYS A 226 -5.16 4.56 -25.15
CA LYS A 226 -5.06 6.02 -25.06
C LYS A 226 -6.36 6.71 -24.62
N ASN A 227 -7.51 6.17 -24.99
CA ASN A 227 -8.82 6.75 -24.65
C ASN A 227 -9.40 6.22 -23.33
N ILE A 228 -8.78 5.21 -22.72
CA ILE A 228 -9.31 4.57 -21.52
C ILE A 228 -9.18 5.51 -20.32
N ILE A 229 -10.28 5.70 -19.60
CA ILE A 229 -10.35 6.49 -18.36
C ILE A 229 -10.60 5.65 -17.12
N ASP A 230 -11.10 4.41 -17.28
CA ASP A 230 -11.41 3.49 -16.19
C ASP A 230 -10.86 2.09 -16.49
N MET A 231 -9.93 1.64 -15.63
CA MET A 231 -9.34 0.29 -15.62
C MET A 231 -9.67 -0.47 -14.34
N GLY A 232 -10.73 -0.06 -13.63
CA GLY A 232 -11.14 -0.72 -12.38
C GLY A 232 -11.47 -2.19 -12.59
N ASN A 233 -10.98 -3.08 -11.71
CA ASN A 233 -11.16 -4.54 -11.78
C ASN A 233 -10.71 -5.18 -13.11
N MET A 234 -9.90 -4.51 -13.96
CA MET A 234 -9.61 -5.00 -15.32
C MET A 234 -9.01 -6.40 -15.32
N PHE A 235 -8.10 -6.69 -14.43
CA PHE A 235 -7.42 -7.98 -14.25
C PHE A 235 -7.69 -8.58 -12.86
N ASN A 236 -8.83 -8.27 -12.26
CA ASN A 236 -9.20 -8.83 -10.96
C ASN A 236 -9.46 -10.34 -11.07
N ASN A 237 -8.97 -11.11 -10.09
CA ASN A 237 -9.20 -12.54 -9.98
C ASN A 237 -8.77 -13.33 -11.24
N ILE A 238 -7.55 -13.04 -11.75
CA ILE A 238 -6.91 -13.81 -12.82
C ILE A 238 -5.72 -14.62 -12.29
N ASN A 239 -5.42 -15.73 -12.99
CA ASN A 239 -4.26 -16.57 -12.68
C ASN A 239 -3.49 -16.83 -13.97
N ILE A 240 -2.42 -16.07 -14.21
CA ILE A 240 -1.60 -16.18 -15.42
C ILE A 240 -0.13 -16.03 -15.09
N LYS A 241 0.72 -16.63 -15.91
CA LYS A 241 2.18 -16.60 -15.68
C LYS A 241 2.77 -15.23 -15.96
N SER A 242 2.35 -14.57 -17.02
CA SER A 242 2.91 -13.28 -17.43
C SER A 242 1.85 -12.39 -18.04
N LEU A 243 1.89 -11.10 -17.70
CA LEU A 243 1.03 -10.06 -18.26
C LEU A 243 1.89 -8.92 -18.79
N ASP A 244 1.97 -8.80 -20.11
CA ASP A 244 2.70 -7.70 -20.77
C ASP A 244 1.78 -6.51 -21.00
N LEU A 245 2.00 -5.43 -20.26
CA LEU A 245 1.28 -4.16 -20.37
C LEU A 245 2.18 -3.03 -20.90
N SER A 246 3.30 -3.39 -21.54
CA SER A 246 4.30 -2.43 -22.05
C SER A 246 3.76 -1.48 -23.12
N THR A 247 2.64 -1.84 -23.78
CA THR A 247 1.99 -1.01 -24.81
C THR A 247 0.91 -0.09 -24.26
N PHE A 248 0.58 -0.18 -22.96
CA PHE A 248 -0.50 0.60 -22.37
C PHE A 248 -0.12 2.08 -22.23
N ASP A 249 -0.93 2.94 -22.83
CA ASP A 249 -0.98 4.37 -22.50
C ASP A 249 -2.05 4.60 -21.44
N THR A 250 -1.62 4.84 -20.19
CA THR A 250 -2.53 5.08 -19.06
C THR A 250 -2.68 6.56 -18.72
N SER A 251 -2.19 7.46 -19.58
CA SER A 251 -2.15 8.91 -19.33
C SER A 251 -3.52 9.57 -19.13
N ASN A 252 -4.61 8.90 -19.53
CA ASN A 252 -5.98 9.38 -19.33
C ASN A 252 -6.74 8.63 -18.23
N VAL A 253 -6.14 7.61 -17.61
CA VAL A 253 -6.81 6.78 -16.59
C VAL A 253 -6.98 7.56 -15.29
N GLU A 254 -8.19 7.56 -14.75
CA GLU A 254 -8.54 8.23 -13.49
C GLU A 254 -8.78 7.27 -12.33
N THR A 255 -9.08 6.00 -12.61
CA THR A 255 -9.27 4.95 -11.60
C THR A 255 -8.66 3.63 -12.02
N MET A 256 -7.94 3.01 -11.06
CA MET A 256 -7.34 1.68 -11.16
C MET A 256 -7.79 0.79 -9.98
N ARG A 257 -8.98 1.06 -9.43
CA ARG A 257 -9.52 0.32 -8.29
C ARG A 257 -9.58 -1.19 -8.57
N ASN A 258 -9.07 -2.02 -7.65
CA ASN A 258 -9.03 -3.48 -7.74
C ASN A 258 -8.37 -4.03 -9.03
N MET A 259 -7.54 -3.25 -9.74
CA MET A 259 -7.09 -3.62 -11.08
C MET A 259 -6.42 -5.00 -11.14
N PHE A 260 -5.63 -5.36 -10.13
CA PHE A 260 -4.94 -6.66 -10.02
C PHE A 260 -5.32 -7.41 -8.73
N SER A 261 -6.43 -7.05 -8.11
CA SER A 261 -6.86 -7.66 -6.86
C SER A 261 -7.19 -9.14 -7.04
N ASN A 262 -6.90 -9.97 -6.02
CA ASN A 262 -7.14 -11.41 -5.99
C ASN A 262 -6.46 -12.19 -7.13
N SER A 263 -5.35 -11.67 -7.66
CA SER A 263 -4.70 -12.25 -8.82
C SER A 263 -3.36 -12.90 -8.46
N LYS A 264 -3.03 -13.94 -9.23
CA LYS A 264 -1.73 -14.60 -9.18
C LYS A 264 -1.04 -14.37 -10.52
N ILE A 265 0.03 -13.57 -10.51
CA ILE A 265 0.78 -13.17 -11.70
C ILE A 265 2.26 -13.29 -11.36
N GLU A 266 3.00 -14.17 -12.05
CA GLU A 266 4.43 -14.33 -11.77
C GLU A 266 5.26 -13.14 -12.27
N ASN A 267 4.88 -12.57 -13.42
CA ASN A 267 5.58 -11.45 -14.04
C ASN A 267 4.60 -10.41 -14.58
N ILE A 268 4.77 -9.16 -14.15
CA ILE A 268 4.01 -8.01 -14.63
C ILE A 268 4.97 -6.85 -14.97
N ASN A 269 4.74 -6.18 -16.09
CA ASN A 269 5.47 -4.97 -16.45
C ASN A 269 4.56 -3.73 -16.40
N LEU A 270 4.83 -2.85 -15.43
CA LEU A 270 4.10 -1.59 -15.21
C LEU A 270 4.96 -0.35 -15.47
N GLU A 271 6.15 -0.49 -16.08
CA GLU A 271 7.11 0.60 -16.26
C GLU A 271 6.57 1.77 -17.09
N ASN A 272 5.62 1.51 -17.99
CA ASN A 272 5.00 2.52 -18.87
C ASN A 272 3.74 3.17 -18.28
N PHE A 273 3.34 2.77 -17.06
CA PHE A 273 2.13 3.33 -16.46
C PHE A 273 2.34 4.80 -16.07
N ASN A 274 1.57 5.69 -16.70
CA ASN A 274 1.42 7.08 -16.30
C ASN A 274 0.21 7.20 -15.39
N THR A 275 0.44 7.33 -14.08
CA THR A 275 -0.63 7.41 -13.08
C THR A 275 -0.97 8.84 -12.65
N SER A 276 -0.46 9.86 -13.37
CA SER A 276 -0.58 11.27 -12.98
C SER A 276 -2.02 11.82 -12.94
N LYS A 277 -3.00 11.11 -13.52
CA LYS A 277 -4.43 11.47 -13.44
C LYS A 277 -5.23 10.55 -12.51
N VAL A 278 -4.62 9.49 -11.99
CA VAL A 278 -5.32 8.52 -11.14
C VAL A 278 -5.65 9.14 -9.78
N LYS A 279 -6.92 9.00 -9.38
CA LYS A 279 -7.47 9.51 -8.11
C LYS A 279 -7.80 8.39 -7.11
N ASN A 280 -8.05 7.18 -7.62
CA ASN A 280 -8.48 6.04 -6.83
C ASN A 280 -7.65 4.80 -7.17
N MET A 281 -6.87 4.32 -6.16
CA MET A 281 -6.08 3.08 -6.22
C MET A 281 -6.54 2.06 -5.16
N GLN A 282 -7.79 2.18 -4.67
CA GLN A 282 -8.35 1.26 -3.69
C GLN A 282 -8.17 -0.19 -4.13
N SER A 283 -7.63 -1.02 -3.23
CA SER A 283 -7.43 -2.47 -3.43
C SER A 283 -6.67 -2.86 -4.71
N MET A 284 -5.88 -1.94 -5.31
CA MET A 284 -5.29 -2.17 -6.65
C MET A 284 -4.47 -3.45 -6.72
N PHE A 285 -3.78 -3.82 -5.65
CA PHE A 285 -2.93 -5.01 -5.52
C PHE A 285 -3.35 -5.89 -4.33
N SER A 286 -4.58 -5.77 -3.82
CA SER A 286 -5.06 -6.58 -2.70
C SER A 286 -5.09 -8.07 -3.06
N ASN A 287 -4.64 -8.93 -2.13
CA ASN A 287 -4.50 -10.38 -2.33
C ASN A 287 -3.66 -10.76 -3.58
N LEU A 288 -2.70 -9.92 -3.97
CA LEU A 288 -1.79 -10.21 -5.08
C LEU A 288 -0.66 -11.12 -4.60
N GLU A 289 -0.35 -12.15 -5.38
CA GLU A 289 0.82 -13.01 -5.18
C GLU A 289 1.83 -12.76 -6.31
N ILE A 290 2.99 -12.17 -5.97
CA ILE A 290 4.07 -11.86 -6.91
C ILE A 290 5.41 -11.72 -6.17
N ASP A 291 6.52 -12.17 -6.76
CA ASP A 291 7.84 -12.05 -6.11
C ASP A 291 8.33 -10.60 -6.05
N SER A 292 8.15 -9.83 -7.10
CA SER A 292 8.64 -8.45 -7.17
C SER A 292 7.64 -7.51 -7.83
N LEU A 293 7.38 -6.38 -7.17
CA LEU A 293 6.52 -5.32 -7.69
C LEU A 293 7.24 -3.97 -7.60
N ASN A 294 7.62 -3.44 -8.76
CA ASN A 294 8.27 -2.13 -8.86
C ASN A 294 7.27 -1.07 -9.32
N LEU A 295 6.98 -0.10 -8.44
CA LEU A 295 6.06 1.01 -8.67
C LEU A 295 6.78 2.37 -8.62
N SER A 296 8.11 2.39 -8.84
CA SER A 296 8.93 3.61 -8.75
C SER A 296 8.60 4.69 -9.77
N ASN A 297 7.87 4.35 -10.84
CA ASN A 297 7.35 5.29 -11.85
C ASN A 297 5.95 5.83 -11.54
N PHE A 298 5.28 5.33 -10.49
CA PHE A 298 3.92 5.78 -10.16
C PHE A 298 3.93 7.20 -9.58
N ASN A 299 3.18 8.09 -10.22
CA ASN A 299 2.86 9.41 -9.69
C ASN A 299 1.52 9.32 -8.95
N THR A 300 1.56 9.36 -7.61
CA THR A 300 0.38 9.24 -6.76
C THR A 300 -0.13 10.58 -6.22
N SER A 301 0.43 11.70 -6.69
CA SER A 301 0.13 13.05 -6.18
C SER A 301 -1.34 13.47 -6.26
N LYS A 302 -2.17 12.82 -7.10
CA LYS A 302 -3.62 13.07 -7.19
C LYS A 302 -4.48 12.00 -6.51
N VAL A 303 -3.87 10.96 -5.97
CA VAL A 303 -4.61 9.89 -5.33
C VAL A 303 -5.15 10.35 -3.98
N THR A 304 -6.43 10.09 -3.74
CA THR A 304 -7.12 10.42 -2.48
C THR A 304 -7.52 9.19 -1.68
N ASN A 305 -7.64 8.02 -2.34
CA ASN A 305 -8.05 6.76 -1.73
C ASN A 305 -7.06 5.64 -2.08
N MET A 306 -6.40 5.09 -1.04
CA MET A 306 -5.50 3.93 -1.10
C MET A 306 -5.94 2.79 -0.17
N ASN A 307 -7.22 2.77 0.26
CA ASN A 307 -7.72 1.72 1.14
C ASN A 307 -7.43 0.33 0.57
N PHE A 308 -6.96 -0.59 1.41
CA PHE A 308 -6.70 -1.99 1.07
C PHE A 308 -5.69 -2.19 -0.08
N MET A 309 -4.89 -1.17 -0.47
CA MET A 309 -4.10 -1.22 -1.71
C MET A 309 -3.21 -2.45 -1.81
N PHE A 310 -2.60 -2.89 -0.71
CA PHE A 310 -1.74 -4.08 -0.63
C PHE A 310 -2.25 -5.10 0.40
N GLU A 311 -3.56 -5.05 0.73
CA GLU A 311 -4.12 -5.94 1.75
C GLU A 311 -3.93 -7.42 1.38
N ASN A 312 -3.46 -8.22 2.37
CA ASN A 312 -3.23 -9.66 2.28
C ASN A 312 -2.33 -10.10 1.11
N SER A 313 -1.53 -9.18 0.56
CA SER A 313 -0.65 -9.50 -0.56
C SER A 313 0.64 -10.17 -0.09
N ASN A 314 1.18 -11.04 -0.95
CA ASN A 314 2.49 -11.64 -0.78
C ASN A 314 3.44 -11.10 -1.86
N ILE A 315 4.21 -10.05 -1.51
CA ILE A 315 5.10 -9.31 -2.42
C ILE A 315 6.47 -9.27 -1.77
N LYS A 316 7.36 -10.18 -2.15
CA LYS A 316 8.67 -10.31 -1.51
C LYS A 316 9.49 -9.04 -1.61
N THR A 317 9.54 -8.43 -2.80
CA THR A 317 10.21 -7.14 -3.03
C THR A 317 9.22 -6.10 -3.51
N LEU A 318 8.92 -5.10 -2.68
CA LEU A 318 8.01 -4.00 -2.99
C LEU A 318 8.76 -2.67 -3.04
N ASN A 319 8.69 -1.97 -4.19
CA ASN A 319 9.27 -0.63 -4.36
C ASN A 319 8.17 0.41 -4.58
N ILE A 320 7.94 1.24 -3.57
CA ILE A 320 6.96 2.34 -3.53
C ILE A 320 7.61 3.69 -3.19
N ASN A 321 8.92 3.82 -3.45
CA ASN A 321 9.71 4.99 -3.03
C ASN A 321 9.27 6.32 -3.69
N SER A 322 8.54 6.26 -4.81
CA SER A 322 8.00 7.43 -5.52
C SER A 322 6.66 7.94 -4.99
N PHE A 323 6.03 7.21 -4.07
CA PHE A 323 4.68 7.55 -3.63
C PHE A 323 4.62 8.90 -2.91
N ASP A 324 3.86 9.83 -3.49
CA ASP A 324 3.40 11.04 -2.82
C ASP A 324 1.99 10.80 -2.27
N THR A 325 1.88 10.72 -0.96
CA THR A 325 0.62 10.45 -0.27
C THR A 325 0.01 11.71 0.36
N SER A 326 0.52 12.89 0.02
CA SER A 326 0.11 14.18 0.62
C SER A 326 -1.37 14.53 0.40
N ASN A 327 -2.03 13.94 -0.60
CA ASN A 327 -3.44 14.11 -0.89
C ASN A 327 -4.33 12.94 -0.45
N VAL A 328 -3.74 11.87 0.08
CA VAL A 328 -4.51 10.70 0.52
C VAL A 328 -5.19 11.01 1.85
N THR A 329 -6.50 10.80 1.90
CA THR A 329 -7.32 10.99 3.10
C THR A 329 -7.71 9.66 3.76
N ASP A 330 -7.61 8.55 3.02
CA ASP A 330 -8.05 7.25 3.47
C ASP A 330 -7.02 6.17 3.09
N MET A 331 -6.41 5.58 4.13
CA MET A 331 -5.37 4.53 4.05
C MET A 331 -5.77 3.30 4.87
N TRP A 332 -7.07 3.13 5.16
CA TRP A 332 -7.52 2.02 5.97
C TRP A 332 -7.05 0.68 5.41
N ARG A 333 -6.37 -0.11 6.27
CA ARG A 333 -5.84 -1.44 5.96
C ARG A 333 -4.89 -1.50 4.74
N ILE A 334 -4.24 -0.39 4.37
CA ILE A 334 -3.40 -0.32 3.15
C ILE A 334 -2.32 -1.41 3.10
N PHE A 335 -1.70 -1.76 4.25
CA PHE A 335 -0.67 -2.80 4.38
C PHE A 335 -1.12 -3.97 5.26
N SER A 336 -2.42 -4.09 5.55
CA SER A 336 -2.95 -5.17 6.38
C SER A 336 -2.68 -6.53 5.74
N GLY A 337 -2.07 -7.47 6.48
CA GLY A 337 -1.74 -8.81 5.98
C GLY A 337 -0.65 -8.87 4.90
N LEU A 338 -0.03 -7.75 4.54
CA LEU A 338 1.08 -7.72 3.58
C LEU A 338 2.27 -8.54 4.10
N LYS A 339 2.85 -9.36 3.24
CA LYS A 339 4.11 -10.07 3.48
C LYS A 339 5.17 -9.54 2.52
N THR A 340 6.24 -8.94 3.07
CA THR A 340 7.34 -8.37 2.29
C THR A 340 8.64 -8.39 3.09
N ASP A 341 9.78 -8.51 2.42
CA ASP A 341 11.09 -8.53 3.10
C ASP A 341 11.39 -7.17 3.74
N LYS A 342 11.03 -6.08 3.07
CA LYS A 342 11.23 -4.70 3.53
C LYS A 342 10.10 -3.79 3.07
N LEU A 343 9.64 -2.92 3.97
CA LEU A 343 8.67 -1.87 3.68
C LEU A 343 9.29 -0.49 3.99
N ASP A 344 9.60 0.30 2.97
CA ASP A 344 10.17 1.65 3.10
C ASP A 344 9.06 2.70 2.95
N LEU A 345 8.75 3.40 4.06
CA LEU A 345 7.68 4.39 4.15
C LEU A 345 8.19 5.82 4.43
N LYS A 346 9.50 6.06 4.24
CA LYS A 346 10.10 7.38 4.59
C LYS A 346 9.47 8.57 3.87
N ASN A 347 8.89 8.37 2.67
CA ASN A 347 8.24 9.40 1.86
C ASN A 347 6.72 9.49 2.08
N PHE A 348 6.15 8.63 2.93
CA PHE A 348 4.71 8.65 3.20
C PHE A 348 4.33 9.86 4.06
N ASN A 349 3.40 10.65 3.55
CA ASN A 349 2.79 11.79 4.25
C ASN A 349 1.36 11.41 4.65
N ILE A 350 1.10 11.38 5.96
CA ILE A 350 -0.21 11.02 6.53
C ILE A 350 -0.93 12.22 7.15
N ASN A 351 -0.52 13.46 6.84
CA ASN A 351 -1.08 14.67 7.47
C ASN A 351 -2.59 14.85 7.28
N LYS A 352 -3.18 14.27 6.21
CA LYS A 352 -4.62 14.31 5.93
C LYS A 352 -5.38 13.08 6.44
N VAL A 353 -4.68 12.10 6.99
CA VAL A 353 -5.27 10.90 7.57
C VAL A 353 -5.63 11.16 9.02
N SER A 354 -6.82 10.74 9.45
CA SER A 354 -7.29 10.89 10.84
C SER A 354 -7.35 9.58 11.61
N VAL A 355 -7.25 8.43 10.94
CA VAL A 355 -7.29 7.09 11.56
C VAL A 355 -6.23 6.19 10.96
N LEU A 356 -5.57 5.39 11.81
CA LEU A 356 -4.60 4.36 11.39
C LEU A 356 -5.16 2.93 11.58
N ASP A 357 -6.48 2.79 11.69
CA ASP A 357 -7.13 1.54 12.03
C ASP A 357 -6.72 0.41 11.08
N SER A 358 -6.16 -0.64 11.68
CA SER A 358 -5.68 -1.84 10.99
C SER A 358 -4.65 -1.58 9.87
N MET A 359 -4.00 -0.41 9.80
CA MET A 359 -3.10 -0.04 8.70
C MET A 359 -1.99 -1.07 8.48
N PHE A 360 -1.42 -1.62 9.55
CA PHE A 360 -0.35 -2.63 9.56
C PHE A 360 -0.78 -3.94 10.22
N SER A 361 -2.08 -4.18 10.36
CA SER A 361 -2.58 -5.42 10.98
C SER A 361 -2.15 -6.64 10.17
N GLY A 362 -1.53 -7.63 10.81
CA GLY A 362 -1.04 -8.84 10.12
C GLY A 362 0.17 -8.63 9.21
N LEU A 363 0.75 -7.41 9.15
CA LEU A 363 1.96 -7.13 8.38
C LEU A 363 3.09 -8.05 8.81
N THR A 364 3.78 -8.64 7.83
CA THR A 364 5.02 -9.40 8.04
C THR A 364 6.16 -8.74 7.27
N THR A 365 7.13 -8.20 8.00
CA THR A 365 8.36 -7.59 7.43
C THR A 365 9.47 -7.61 8.50
N SER A 366 10.73 -7.38 8.11
CA SER A 366 11.84 -7.36 9.05
C SER A 366 11.73 -6.18 10.03
N PHE A 367 11.93 -4.98 9.58
CA PHE A 367 11.91 -3.76 10.39
C PHE A 367 10.97 -2.73 9.80
N LEU A 368 10.10 -2.16 10.65
CA LEU A 368 9.19 -1.09 10.25
C LEU A 368 9.59 0.24 10.91
N ASP A 369 10.07 1.18 10.09
CA ASP A 369 10.40 2.52 10.53
C ASP A 369 9.29 3.50 10.17
N LEU A 370 8.63 4.04 11.20
CA LEU A 370 7.58 5.03 11.10
C LEU A 370 7.97 6.38 11.73
N SER A 371 9.29 6.62 11.89
CA SER A 371 9.79 7.87 12.49
C SER A 371 9.45 9.13 11.69
N SER A 372 9.14 8.98 10.38
CA SER A 372 8.69 10.07 9.52
C SER A 372 7.18 10.38 9.63
N PHE A 373 6.39 9.53 10.30
CA PHE A 373 4.94 9.72 10.38
C PHE A 373 4.58 10.85 11.35
N ASN A 374 3.89 11.86 10.83
CA ASN A 374 3.26 12.89 11.68
C ASN A 374 1.86 12.42 12.08
N THR A 375 1.74 11.90 13.30
CA THR A 375 0.49 11.36 13.84
C THR A 375 -0.35 12.36 14.62
N SER A 376 -0.01 13.66 14.59
CA SER A 376 -0.67 14.71 15.40
C SER A 376 -2.17 14.92 15.10
N ASN A 377 -2.68 14.37 13.98
CA ASN A 377 -4.09 14.42 13.62
C ASN A 377 -4.83 13.09 13.83
N ILE A 378 -4.14 12.07 14.29
CA ILE A 378 -4.72 10.73 14.45
C ILE A 378 -5.59 10.68 15.72
N THR A 379 -6.81 10.18 15.56
CA THR A 379 -7.79 10.04 16.65
C THR A 379 -8.08 8.57 17.00
N SER A 380 -7.77 7.63 16.10
CA SER A 380 -7.93 6.19 16.34
C SER A 380 -6.73 5.42 15.81
N MET A 381 -6.27 4.46 16.64
CA MET A 381 -5.22 3.50 16.32
C MET A 381 -5.69 2.06 16.58
N ASN A 382 -6.99 1.80 16.41
CA ASN A 382 -7.58 0.49 16.64
C ASN A 382 -6.93 -0.56 15.75
N SER A 383 -6.42 -1.63 16.36
CA SER A 383 -5.81 -2.78 15.66
C SER A 383 -4.65 -2.41 14.71
N THR A 384 -4.03 -1.23 14.87
CA THR A 384 -3.00 -0.71 13.94
C THR A 384 -1.89 -1.73 13.66
N PHE A 385 -1.38 -2.42 14.69
CA PHE A 385 -0.34 -3.45 14.58
C PHE A 385 -0.83 -4.84 15.02
N ALA A 386 -2.15 -5.06 15.09
CA ALA A 386 -2.70 -6.35 15.50
C ALA A 386 -2.21 -7.46 14.57
N ASN A 387 -1.78 -8.60 15.15
CA ASN A 387 -1.24 -9.76 14.42
C ASN A 387 0.03 -9.47 13.58
N ALA A 388 0.64 -8.30 13.69
CA ALA A 388 1.87 -7.98 12.96
C ALA A 388 3.04 -8.87 13.44
N ASN A 389 3.92 -9.26 12.49
CA ASN A 389 5.13 -10.03 12.74
C ASN A 389 6.34 -9.23 12.26
N LEU A 390 7.05 -8.61 13.22
CA LEU A 390 8.15 -7.68 12.98
C LEU A 390 9.37 -8.08 13.80
N SER A 391 10.58 -7.92 13.24
CA SER A 391 11.82 -8.00 14.04
C SER A 391 12.11 -6.72 14.82
N GLY A 392 11.55 -5.58 14.38
CA GLY A 392 11.66 -4.31 15.09
C GLY A 392 10.66 -3.27 14.57
N LEU A 393 10.31 -2.32 15.44
CA LEU A 393 9.36 -1.25 15.19
C LEU A 393 9.89 0.07 15.73
N ASN A 394 9.93 1.11 14.89
CA ASN A 394 10.29 2.47 15.31
C ASN A 394 9.07 3.39 15.22
N ILE A 395 8.47 3.68 16.38
CA ILE A 395 7.33 4.60 16.56
C ILE A 395 7.67 5.74 17.53
N LYS A 396 8.96 6.01 17.71
CA LYS A 396 9.47 6.97 18.69
C LYS A 396 8.87 8.38 18.56
N ASN A 397 8.51 8.79 17.34
CA ASN A 397 7.99 10.14 17.08
C ASN A 397 6.45 10.20 17.03
N PHE A 398 5.75 9.15 17.43
CA PHE A 398 4.28 9.16 17.44
C PHE A 398 3.77 10.20 18.46
N ASN A 399 2.97 11.14 17.96
CA ASN A 399 2.16 12.01 18.79
C ASN A 399 0.77 11.37 18.92
N THR A 400 0.46 10.86 20.12
CA THR A 400 -0.80 10.16 20.41
C THR A 400 -1.79 11.01 21.22
N SER A 401 -1.48 12.31 21.42
CA SER A 401 -2.27 13.21 22.29
C SER A 401 -3.74 13.40 21.89
N LYS A 402 -4.11 13.09 20.63
CA LYS A 402 -5.52 13.14 20.18
C LYS A 402 -6.19 11.77 20.07
N VAL A 403 -5.44 10.70 20.34
CA VAL A 403 -5.98 9.35 20.19
C VAL A 403 -6.96 9.03 21.32
N THR A 404 -8.15 8.58 20.95
CA THR A 404 -9.21 8.18 21.89
C THR A 404 -9.45 6.68 21.93
N ASP A 405 -9.04 5.95 20.87
CA ASP A 405 -9.24 4.51 20.73
C ASP A 405 -7.92 3.80 20.41
N MET A 406 -7.45 2.96 21.36
CA MET A 406 -6.27 2.10 21.21
C MET A 406 -6.63 0.60 21.33
N ARG A 407 -7.90 0.22 21.09
CA ARG A 407 -8.33 -1.18 21.18
C ARG A 407 -7.50 -2.05 20.25
N ASN A 408 -7.06 -3.20 20.78
CA ASN A 408 -6.29 -4.22 20.03
C ASN A 408 -5.04 -3.70 19.30
N MET A 409 -4.50 -2.50 19.64
CA MET A 409 -3.43 -1.86 18.87
C MET A 409 -2.22 -2.78 18.64
N PHE A 410 -1.80 -3.55 19.66
CA PHE A 410 -0.69 -4.50 19.62
C PHE A 410 -1.15 -5.94 19.90
N ASN A 411 -2.43 -6.25 19.64
CA ASN A 411 -3.00 -7.57 19.85
C ASN A 411 -2.28 -8.62 19.01
N ASN A 412 -1.89 -9.75 19.65
CA ASN A 412 -1.22 -10.90 19.02
C ASN A 412 0.00 -10.53 18.14
N MET A 413 0.63 -9.39 18.44
CA MET A 413 1.81 -8.94 17.74
C MET A 413 3.03 -9.78 18.13
N THR A 414 3.83 -10.15 17.13
CA THR A 414 5.14 -10.81 17.32
C THR A 414 6.24 -9.78 17.16
N ILE A 415 6.95 -9.51 18.24
CA ILE A 415 8.10 -8.62 18.35
C ILE A 415 8.87 -8.98 19.62
N ASP A 416 10.17 -8.70 19.70
CA ASP A 416 10.98 -9.03 20.89
C ASP A 416 10.71 -8.07 22.06
N SER A 417 10.62 -6.79 21.78
CA SER A 417 10.38 -5.74 22.78
C SER A 417 9.51 -4.62 22.21
N LEU A 418 8.82 -3.90 23.11
CA LEU A 418 7.96 -2.79 22.75
C LEU A 418 8.28 -1.56 23.60
N ASP A 419 8.62 -0.44 22.94
CA ASP A 419 8.89 0.84 23.61
C ASP A 419 7.76 1.84 23.31
N LEU A 420 7.02 2.21 24.36
CA LEU A 420 5.90 3.15 24.35
C LEU A 420 6.18 4.41 25.18
N SER A 421 7.45 4.69 25.48
CA SER A 421 7.84 5.80 26.36
C SER A 421 7.41 7.20 25.85
N GLY A 422 7.14 7.32 24.54
CA GLY A 422 6.65 8.54 23.90
C GLY A 422 5.13 8.68 23.83
N PHE A 423 4.35 7.70 24.33
CA PHE A 423 2.88 7.73 24.19
C PHE A 423 2.22 8.64 25.22
N ASP A 424 1.39 9.56 24.74
CA ASP A 424 0.43 10.34 25.53
C ASP A 424 -0.94 9.63 25.41
N THR A 425 -1.44 9.09 26.52
CA THR A 425 -2.71 8.35 26.58
C THR A 425 -3.82 9.12 27.27
N SER A 426 -3.60 10.39 27.60
CA SER A 426 -4.51 11.24 28.39
C SER A 426 -5.91 11.45 27.81
N ASN A 427 -6.11 11.11 26.52
CA ASN A 427 -7.42 11.18 25.86
C ASN A 427 -8.01 9.82 25.52
N VAL A 428 -7.31 8.72 25.84
CA VAL A 428 -7.77 7.36 25.50
C VAL A 428 -8.93 6.94 26.39
N THR A 429 -10.02 6.48 25.80
CA THR A 429 -11.24 6.01 26.51
C THR A 429 -11.39 4.48 26.52
N SER A 430 -10.72 3.77 25.60
CA SER A 430 -10.74 2.31 25.55
C SER A 430 -9.37 1.73 25.21
N MET A 431 -8.93 0.75 26.02
CA MET A 431 -7.70 -0.02 25.83
C MET A 431 -7.99 -1.54 25.76
N ASP A 432 -9.22 -1.91 25.36
CA ASP A 432 -9.62 -3.31 25.28
C ASP A 432 -8.68 -4.12 24.38
N GLY A 433 -8.12 -5.19 24.93
CA GLY A 433 -7.25 -6.11 24.20
C GLY A 433 -5.95 -5.49 23.68
N MET A 434 -5.55 -4.27 24.11
CA MET A 434 -4.43 -3.52 23.54
C MET A 434 -3.15 -4.38 23.40
N PHE A 435 -2.84 -5.22 24.37
CA PHE A 435 -1.67 -6.10 24.39
C PHE A 435 -2.07 -7.59 24.47
N SER A 436 -3.31 -7.93 24.18
CA SER A 436 -3.78 -9.31 24.25
C SER A 436 -2.95 -10.21 23.33
N LYS A 437 -2.49 -11.36 23.86
CA LYS A 437 -1.65 -12.35 23.14
C LYS A 437 -0.33 -11.79 22.57
N ASN A 438 0.10 -10.60 22.99
CA ASN A 438 1.36 -10.00 22.55
C ASN A 438 2.54 -10.92 22.89
N LYS A 439 3.50 -11.09 21.95
CA LYS A 439 4.63 -12.03 22.10
C LYS A 439 5.89 -11.38 22.65
N ALA A 440 5.93 -10.05 22.77
CA ALA A 440 7.07 -9.36 23.37
C ALA A 440 7.29 -9.81 24.83
N VAL A 441 8.54 -10.00 25.19
CA VAL A 441 8.91 -10.38 26.57
C VAL A 441 9.10 -9.15 27.46
N SER A 442 9.37 -7.99 26.87
CA SER A 442 9.54 -6.71 27.58
C SER A 442 8.73 -5.60 26.95
N ILE A 443 8.28 -4.68 27.80
CA ILE A 443 7.59 -3.45 27.43
C ILE A 443 8.10 -2.32 28.32
N THR A 444 8.34 -1.14 27.74
CA THR A 444 8.72 0.09 28.45
C THR A 444 7.70 1.19 28.19
N GLY A 445 7.60 2.15 29.11
CA GLY A 445 6.74 3.32 28.99
C GLY A 445 5.33 3.15 29.54
N LEU A 446 4.93 1.99 30.08
CA LEU A 446 3.62 1.83 30.74
C LEU A 446 3.44 2.77 31.93
N ASN A 447 4.53 3.07 32.64
CA ASN A 447 4.55 4.00 33.78
C ASN A 447 4.32 5.48 33.38
N ASN A 448 4.20 5.78 32.09
CA ASN A 448 3.81 7.11 31.58
C ASN A 448 2.33 7.18 31.15
N PHE A 449 1.61 6.04 31.21
CA PHE A 449 0.22 6.02 30.75
C PHE A 449 -0.70 6.78 31.72
N ASP A 450 -1.38 7.79 31.21
CA ASP A 450 -2.55 8.38 31.86
C ASP A 450 -3.79 7.59 31.44
N THR A 451 -4.37 6.84 32.37
CA THR A 451 -5.55 6.00 32.12
C THR A 451 -6.83 6.58 32.74
N SER A 452 -6.77 7.83 33.23
CA SER A 452 -7.87 8.47 33.97
C SER A 452 -9.19 8.57 33.21
N LYS A 453 -9.19 8.50 31.86
CA LYS A 453 -10.40 8.50 31.04
C LYS A 453 -10.82 7.12 30.54
N VAL A 454 -10.02 6.08 30.83
CA VAL A 454 -10.30 4.73 30.33
C VAL A 454 -11.48 4.11 31.06
N GLN A 455 -12.47 3.67 30.29
CA GLN A 455 -13.69 3.04 30.81
C GLN A 455 -13.66 1.51 30.77
N SER A 456 -12.84 0.93 29.88
CA SER A 456 -12.70 -0.53 29.75
C SER A 456 -11.26 -0.93 29.50
N MET A 457 -10.80 -1.94 30.26
CA MET A 457 -9.49 -2.60 30.14
C MET A 457 -9.66 -4.11 29.89
N ARG A 458 -10.80 -4.50 29.31
CA ARG A 458 -11.14 -5.88 28.99
C ARG A 458 -10.03 -6.52 28.16
N ASN A 459 -9.54 -7.71 28.57
CA ASN A 459 -8.49 -8.46 27.86
C ASN A 459 -7.16 -7.71 27.67
N MET A 460 -6.87 -6.59 28.33
CA MET A 460 -5.75 -5.72 27.99
C MET A 460 -4.40 -6.46 27.92
N PHE A 461 -4.10 -7.35 28.86
CA PHE A 461 -2.90 -8.19 28.91
C PHE A 461 -3.20 -9.69 28.80
N ASN A 462 -4.38 -10.07 28.28
CA ASN A 462 -4.79 -11.47 28.15
C ASN A 462 -3.79 -12.25 27.28
N GLY A 463 -3.14 -13.28 27.84
CA GLY A 463 -2.20 -14.14 27.13
C GLY A 463 -0.91 -13.45 26.71
N SER A 464 -0.61 -12.25 27.22
CA SER A 464 0.63 -11.53 26.92
C SER A 464 1.86 -12.23 27.50
N ASN A 465 3.01 -12.12 26.81
CA ASN A 465 4.29 -12.72 27.22
C ASN A 465 5.16 -11.81 28.08
N PHE A 466 4.74 -10.60 28.42
CA PHE A 466 5.51 -9.68 29.27
C PHE A 466 5.82 -10.33 30.64
N ILE A 467 7.09 -10.34 31.01
CA ILE A 467 7.54 -10.90 32.29
C ILE A 467 7.34 -9.92 33.45
N SER A 468 7.43 -8.63 33.17
CA SER A 468 7.21 -7.54 34.11
C SER A 468 6.31 -6.47 33.53
N LEU A 469 5.41 -5.93 34.34
CA LEU A 469 4.50 -4.84 34.00
C LEU A 469 4.61 -3.76 35.09
N ASP A 470 5.03 -2.55 34.73
CA ASP A 470 4.96 -1.38 35.60
C ASP A 470 3.64 -0.63 35.37
N LEU A 471 2.68 -0.88 36.26
CA LEU A 471 1.33 -0.31 36.21
C LEU A 471 1.15 0.80 37.25
N SER A 472 2.23 1.35 37.79
CA SER A 472 2.20 2.30 38.92
C SER A 472 1.48 3.64 38.59
N SER A 473 1.42 4.02 37.30
CA SER A 473 0.72 5.22 36.82
C SER A 473 -0.77 5.01 36.51
N PHE A 474 -1.26 3.77 36.54
CA PHE A 474 -2.63 3.47 36.11
C PHE A 474 -3.66 4.04 37.11
N ASP A 475 -4.46 5.00 36.66
CA ASP A 475 -5.69 5.43 37.32
C ASP A 475 -6.86 4.63 36.74
N THR A 476 -7.47 3.78 37.57
CA THR A 476 -8.59 2.91 37.17
C THR A 476 -9.93 3.38 37.71
N SER A 477 -10.02 4.61 38.23
CA SER A 477 -11.22 5.14 38.91
C SER A 477 -12.47 5.16 38.02
N ASN A 478 -12.30 5.31 36.70
CA ASN A 478 -13.39 5.30 35.72
C ASN A 478 -13.60 3.96 35.03
N VAL A 479 -12.80 2.94 35.34
CA VAL A 479 -12.89 1.61 34.70
C VAL A 479 -14.07 0.84 35.26
N THR A 480 -14.97 0.39 34.38
CA THR A 480 -16.14 -0.42 34.73
C THR A 480 -15.97 -1.90 34.39
N ASN A 481 -15.05 -2.25 33.48
CA ASN A 481 -14.86 -3.61 32.99
C ASN A 481 -13.36 -4.00 32.98
N MET A 482 -13.01 -5.01 33.78
CA MET A 482 -11.66 -5.62 33.86
C MET A 482 -11.69 -7.11 33.50
N GLU A 483 -12.73 -7.57 32.76
CA GLU A 483 -12.89 -8.96 32.34
C GLU A 483 -11.61 -9.46 31.65
N SER A 484 -11.07 -10.58 32.12
CA SER A 484 -9.91 -11.27 31.52
C SER A 484 -8.64 -10.41 31.40
N MET A 485 -8.50 -9.31 32.17
CA MET A 485 -7.39 -8.34 31.99
C MET A 485 -6.01 -9.00 32.02
N PHE A 486 -5.77 -9.94 32.94
CA PHE A 486 -4.51 -10.68 33.10
C PHE A 486 -4.68 -12.20 32.88
N GLN A 487 -5.74 -12.61 32.20
CA GLN A 487 -5.97 -14.01 31.85
C GLN A 487 -4.79 -14.56 31.05
N ASN A 488 -4.24 -15.74 31.46
CA ASN A 488 -3.08 -16.38 30.82
C ASN A 488 -1.81 -15.49 30.70
N SER A 489 -1.75 -14.35 31.41
CA SER A 489 -0.57 -13.46 31.43
C SER A 489 0.68 -14.16 31.96
N LYS A 490 1.87 -13.84 31.41
CA LYS A 490 3.15 -14.37 31.83
C LYS A 490 3.87 -13.50 32.90
N ALA A 491 3.28 -12.38 33.31
CA ALA A 491 3.86 -11.53 34.34
C ALA A 491 4.12 -12.32 35.65
N ASN A 492 5.31 -12.14 36.24
CA ASN A 492 5.71 -12.87 37.45
C ASN A 492 5.06 -12.31 38.72
N ILE A 493 4.88 -10.99 38.74
CA ILE A 493 4.30 -10.23 39.85
C ILE A 493 3.30 -9.24 39.26
N LEU A 494 2.14 -9.11 39.90
CA LEU A 494 1.14 -8.10 39.61
C LEU A 494 0.94 -7.25 40.87
N ASP A 495 1.50 -6.04 40.88
CA ASP A 495 1.23 -5.05 41.92
C ASP A 495 0.12 -4.12 41.42
N LEU A 496 -1.08 -4.28 42.01
CA LEU A 496 -2.29 -3.56 41.64
C LEU A 496 -2.81 -2.72 42.85
N ASN A 497 -1.93 -2.39 43.81
CA ASN A 497 -2.32 -1.64 44.99
C ASN A 497 -2.76 -0.20 44.69
N ASN A 498 -2.34 0.36 43.53
CA ASN A 498 -2.81 1.65 43.08
C ASN A 498 -4.17 1.61 42.38
N PHE A 499 -4.71 0.41 42.06
CA PHE A 499 -5.99 0.28 41.35
C PHE A 499 -7.18 0.70 42.23
N ASN A 500 -7.95 1.68 41.76
CA ASN A 500 -9.25 2.01 42.31
C ASN A 500 -10.32 1.23 41.53
N THR A 501 -10.90 0.20 42.17
CA THR A 501 -11.88 -0.67 41.52
C THR A 501 -13.31 -0.36 41.92
N SER A 502 -13.56 0.80 42.55
CA SER A 502 -14.90 1.19 43.06
C SER A 502 -16.00 1.30 41.99
N SER A 503 -15.61 1.56 40.72
CA SER A 503 -16.52 1.64 39.58
C SER A 503 -16.68 0.31 38.82
N VAL A 504 -15.84 -0.71 39.14
CA VAL A 504 -15.80 -1.96 38.38
C VAL A 504 -17.02 -2.83 38.70
N THR A 505 -17.68 -3.32 37.65
CA THR A 505 -18.83 -4.23 37.76
C THR A 505 -18.51 -5.65 37.28
N ASN A 506 -17.47 -5.82 36.44
CA ASN A 506 -17.09 -7.11 35.87
C ASN A 506 -15.60 -7.39 36.04
N MET A 507 -15.28 -8.46 36.78
CA MET A 507 -13.92 -9.01 36.98
C MET A 507 -13.86 -10.50 36.57
N ASN A 508 -14.79 -10.95 35.70
CA ASN A 508 -14.80 -12.34 35.22
C ASN A 508 -13.45 -12.72 34.64
N SER A 509 -12.90 -13.86 35.07
CA SER A 509 -11.66 -14.44 34.55
C SER A 509 -10.41 -13.52 34.67
N MET A 510 -10.43 -12.46 35.50
CA MET A 510 -9.37 -11.43 35.53
C MET A 510 -7.96 -12.02 35.67
N PHE A 511 -7.76 -13.06 36.47
CA PHE A 511 -6.48 -13.76 36.72
C PHE A 511 -6.53 -15.24 36.32
N TYR A 512 -7.45 -15.63 35.43
CA TYR A 512 -7.59 -17.02 34.97
C TYR A 512 -6.28 -17.51 34.37
N ASN A 513 -5.71 -18.63 34.88
CA ASN A 513 -4.41 -19.18 34.48
C ASN A 513 -3.25 -18.17 34.47
N SER A 514 -3.33 -17.08 35.23
CA SER A 514 -2.23 -16.12 35.37
C SER A 514 -0.98 -16.81 35.92
N SER A 515 0.20 -16.48 35.35
CA SER A 515 1.49 -17.00 35.82
C SER A 515 2.05 -16.26 37.03
N ALA A 516 1.40 -15.18 37.47
CA ALA A 516 1.86 -14.40 38.61
C ALA A 516 1.87 -15.24 39.89
N THR A 517 3.04 -15.28 40.53
CA THR A 517 3.21 -15.96 41.85
C THR A 517 2.82 -15.05 43.00
N LYS A 518 2.80 -13.74 42.77
CA LYS A 518 2.34 -12.71 43.70
C LYS A 518 1.38 -11.75 43.01
N ILE A 519 0.22 -11.53 43.64
CA ILE A 519 -0.81 -10.59 43.21
C ILE A 519 -1.19 -9.75 44.41
N TYR A 520 -0.91 -8.44 44.37
CA TYR A 520 -1.26 -7.51 45.45
C TYR A 520 -2.57 -6.81 45.13
N LEU A 521 -3.58 -6.94 46.03
CA LEU A 521 -4.97 -6.52 45.84
C LEU A 521 -5.49 -5.73 47.08
N ASP A 522 -4.58 -5.18 47.90
CA ASP A 522 -4.94 -4.61 49.20
C ASP A 522 -5.99 -3.49 49.11
N ASN A 523 -6.05 -2.75 48.02
CA ASN A 523 -6.97 -1.62 47.80
C ASN A 523 -8.18 -1.93 46.92
N PHE A 524 -8.43 -3.20 46.58
CA PHE A 524 -9.58 -3.57 45.77
C PHE A 524 -10.91 -3.31 46.48
N ASN A 525 -11.77 -2.51 45.89
CA ASN A 525 -13.15 -2.33 46.32
C ASN A 525 -14.07 -3.12 45.39
N THR A 526 -14.65 -4.22 45.86
CA THR A 526 -15.48 -5.12 45.04
C THR A 526 -16.97 -4.96 45.31
N LYS A 527 -17.39 -3.92 46.05
CA LYS A 527 -18.79 -3.70 46.43
C LYS A 527 -19.76 -3.67 45.22
N ASN A 528 -19.32 -3.11 44.10
CA ASN A 528 -20.12 -2.97 42.88
C ASN A 528 -19.92 -4.11 41.89
N VAL A 529 -19.03 -5.06 42.19
CA VAL A 529 -18.74 -6.16 41.26
C VAL A 529 -19.84 -7.21 41.32
N THR A 530 -20.45 -7.49 40.16
CA THR A 530 -21.52 -8.47 40.01
C THR A 530 -21.03 -9.80 39.46
N ASP A 531 -19.87 -9.83 38.75
CA ASP A 531 -19.33 -11.05 38.15
C ASP A 531 -17.85 -11.22 38.47
N MET A 532 -17.52 -12.27 39.23
CA MET A 532 -16.16 -12.76 39.54
C MET A 532 -16.02 -14.24 39.12
N CYS A 533 -16.86 -14.75 38.22
CA CYS A 533 -16.74 -16.14 37.76
C CYS A 533 -15.34 -16.38 37.20
N TYR A 534 -14.74 -17.53 37.55
CA TYR A 534 -13.44 -17.98 37.05
C TYR A 534 -12.25 -17.06 37.40
N MET A 535 -12.41 -16.04 38.28
CA MET A 535 -11.44 -14.95 38.48
C MET A 535 -10.02 -15.45 38.77
N PHE A 536 -9.83 -16.47 39.60
CA PHE A 536 -8.55 -17.04 39.93
C PHE A 536 -8.35 -18.49 39.45
N TRP A 537 -9.26 -19.02 38.59
CA TRP A 537 -9.14 -20.42 38.13
C TRP A 537 -7.75 -20.68 37.55
N GLY A 538 -7.03 -21.69 38.10
CA GLY A 538 -5.71 -22.10 37.66
C GLY A 538 -4.59 -21.07 37.90
N SER A 539 -4.87 -19.99 38.65
CA SER A 539 -3.87 -18.97 39.02
C SER A 539 -2.70 -19.60 39.77
N LYS A 540 -1.47 -19.15 39.50
CA LYS A 540 -0.24 -19.60 40.14
C LYS A 540 0.14 -18.81 41.40
N ALA A 541 -0.70 -17.90 41.84
CA ALA A 541 -0.48 -17.14 43.07
C ALA A 541 -0.27 -18.08 44.28
N THR A 542 0.77 -17.84 45.04
CA THR A 542 1.09 -18.63 46.25
C THR A 542 0.30 -18.17 47.48
N THR A 543 -0.14 -16.92 47.45
CA THR A 543 -0.97 -16.29 48.46
C THR A 543 -2.07 -15.51 47.79
N LEU A 544 -3.31 -15.59 48.30
CA LEU A 544 -4.44 -14.75 47.91
C LEU A 544 -4.93 -14.00 49.15
N ASP A 545 -4.55 -12.74 49.31
CA ASP A 545 -5.09 -11.84 50.32
C ASP A 545 -6.26 -11.07 49.72
N LEU A 546 -7.48 -11.50 50.07
CA LEU A 546 -8.74 -10.91 49.63
C LEU A 546 -9.44 -10.18 50.80
N GLY A 547 -8.65 -9.70 51.77
CA GLY A 547 -9.15 -8.98 52.94
C GLY A 547 -9.88 -7.68 52.63
N SER A 548 -9.68 -7.16 51.44
CA SER A 548 -10.40 -5.96 50.91
C SER A 548 -11.71 -6.27 50.20
N PHE A 549 -12.00 -7.57 49.90
CA PHE A 549 -13.16 -7.96 49.08
C PHE A 549 -14.45 -7.93 49.86
N GLU A 550 -15.47 -7.29 49.29
CA GLU A 550 -16.86 -7.33 49.74
C GLU A 550 -17.70 -8.12 48.73
N ILE A 551 -18.41 -9.15 49.22
CA ILE A 551 -19.18 -10.06 48.36
C ILE A 551 -20.66 -9.95 48.71
N SER A 552 -21.48 -9.47 47.76
CA SER A 552 -22.95 -9.47 47.90
C SER A 552 -23.55 -10.86 47.63
N ASP A 553 -24.80 -11.05 47.95
CA ASP A 553 -25.50 -12.31 47.67
C ASP A 553 -25.79 -12.48 46.16
N SER A 554 -25.78 -11.40 45.41
CA SER A 554 -26.00 -11.40 43.96
C SER A 554 -24.70 -11.54 43.18
N THR A 555 -23.53 -11.53 43.83
CA THR A 555 -22.23 -11.66 43.15
C THR A 555 -22.04 -13.09 42.65
N LEU A 556 -21.76 -13.22 41.33
CA LEU A 556 -21.48 -14.52 40.71
C LEU A 556 -20.04 -14.96 41.02
N LEU A 557 -19.86 -16.15 41.62
CA LEU A 557 -18.57 -16.71 42.05
C LEU A 557 -18.29 -18.08 41.41
N LYS A 558 -18.97 -18.44 40.32
CA LYS A 558 -18.84 -19.77 39.69
C LYS A 558 -17.38 -20.10 39.36
N SER A 559 -16.89 -21.22 39.92
CA SER A 559 -15.52 -21.75 39.68
C SER A 559 -14.40 -20.73 39.95
N MET A 560 -14.62 -19.76 40.86
CA MET A 560 -13.69 -18.65 41.10
C MET A 560 -12.30 -19.13 41.49
N PHE A 561 -12.21 -20.24 42.28
CA PHE A 561 -10.96 -20.76 42.80
C PHE A 561 -10.61 -22.16 42.29
N ARG A 562 -11.23 -22.61 41.22
CA ARG A 562 -10.95 -23.92 40.65
C ARG A 562 -9.46 -24.05 40.29
N ASP A 563 -8.82 -25.17 40.66
CA ASP A 563 -7.44 -25.53 40.36
C ASP A 563 -6.39 -24.51 40.84
N ILE A 564 -6.69 -23.67 41.86
CA ILE A 564 -5.67 -22.82 42.50
C ILE A 564 -4.69 -23.68 43.32
N LYS A 565 -3.48 -23.13 43.50
CA LYS A 565 -2.39 -23.78 44.29
C LYS A 565 -1.94 -22.96 45.48
N SER A 566 -2.62 -21.87 45.80
CA SER A 566 -2.32 -21.00 46.93
C SER A 566 -2.45 -21.73 48.26
N THR A 567 -1.49 -21.52 49.16
CA THR A 567 -1.48 -22.18 50.49
C THR A 567 -1.79 -21.23 51.63
N MET A 568 -1.81 -19.92 51.35
CA MET A 568 -2.16 -18.87 52.31
C MET A 568 -3.24 -17.97 51.71
N ASN A 569 -4.48 -18.12 52.18
CA ASN A 569 -5.63 -17.39 51.67
C ASN A 569 -6.35 -16.67 52.80
N PHE A 570 -6.62 -15.39 52.61
CA PHE A 570 -7.28 -14.55 53.60
C PHE A 570 -8.54 -13.90 53.04
N ALA A 571 -9.60 -13.87 53.82
CA ALA A 571 -10.85 -13.17 53.57
C ALA A 571 -11.05 -12.04 54.55
N LYS A 572 -11.93 -11.08 54.22
CA LYS A 572 -12.26 -9.91 55.03
C LYS A 572 -12.89 -10.29 56.39
N ASP A 573 -13.83 -11.19 56.36
CA ASP A 573 -14.61 -11.63 57.49
C ASP A 573 -15.10 -13.08 57.30
N GLN A 574 -15.73 -13.64 58.35
CA GLN A 574 -16.21 -15.02 58.31
C GLN A 574 -17.26 -15.26 57.22
N ALA A 575 -18.21 -14.33 57.02
CA ALA A 575 -19.24 -14.49 56.02
C ALA A 575 -18.63 -14.57 54.61
N THR A 576 -17.64 -13.74 54.30
CA THR A 576 -16.87 -13.78 53.02
C THR A 576 -16.06 -15.07 52.91
N ALA A 577 -15.41 -15.51 54.01
CA ALA A 577 -14.65 -16.76 54.01
C ALA A 577 -15.56 -17.97 53.76
N ASP A 578 -16.79 -18.01 54.34
CA ASP A 578 -17.76 -19.08 54.11
C ASP A 578 -18.20 -19.14 52.65
N LYS A 579 -18.49 -17.99 52.02
CA LYS A 579 -18.82 -17.94 50.59
C LYS A 579 -17.67 -18.43 49.70
N PHE A 580 -16.42 -18.03 50.00
CA PHE A 580 -15.27 -18.47 49.24
C PHE A 580 -14.97 -19.96 49.42
N ASN A 581 -15.20 -20.51 50.59
CA ASN A 581 -15.01 -21.92 50.93
C ASN A 581 -16.13 -22.83 50.47
N ASP A 582 -17.24 -22.29 49.95
CA ASP A 582 -18.31 -23.09 49.36
C ASP A 582 -17.84 -23.74 48.05
N SER A 583 -17.34 -24.97 48.16
CA SER A 583 -16.80 -25.71 47.01
C SER A 583 -17.81 -26.10 45.96
N SER A 584 -19.11 -26.04 46.28
CA SER A 584 -20.19 -26.32 45.34
C SER A 584 -20.36 -25.21 44.31
N ILE A 585 -19.94 -23.98 44.66
CA ILE A 585 -19.99 -22.78 43.80
C ILE A 585 -18.62 -22.42 43.29
N THR A 586 -17.64 -22.26 44.17
CA THR A 586 -16.32 -21.72 43.84
C THR A 586 -15.34 -22.77 43.31
N PHE A 587 -15.61 -24.07 43.54
CA PHE A 587 -14.76 -25.20 43.20
C PHE A 587 -13.36 -25.10 43.87
N ILE A 588 -13.27 -24.50 45.05
CA ILE A 588 -12.00 -24.37 45.80
C ILE A 588 -11.46 -25.75 46.18
N PRO A 589 -10.15 -26.03 45.97
CA PRO A 589 -9.53 -27.25 46.43
C PRO A 589 -9.53 -27.34 48.00
N SER A 590 -9.73 -28.52 48.54
CA SER A 590 -9.87 -28.74 50.01
C SER A 590 -8.65 -28.29 50.83
N ASN A 591 -7.45 -28.22 50.21
CA ASN A 591 -6.19 -27.75 50.82
C ASN A 591 -5.97 -26.23 50.69
N CYS A 592 -6.89 -25.48 50.07
CA CYS A 592 -6.73 -24.07 49.75
C CYS A 592 -7.75 -23.15 50.48
N THR A 593 -8.26 -23.51 51.64
CA THR A 593 -9.32 -22.78 52.34
C THR A 593 -8.91 -21.35 52.74
N PHE A 594 -9.91 -20.45 52.73
CA PHE A 594 -9.75 -19.05 53.19
C PHE A 594 -9.95 -18.98 54.72
N LYS A 595 -9.17 -18.09 55.35
CA LYS A 595 -9.18 -17.80 56.81
C LYS A 595 -9.25 -16.29 56.99
N ILE A 596 -9.71 -15.87 58.19
CA ILE A 596 -9.63 -14.45 58.56
C ILE A 596 -8.18 -14.10 58.87
N LYS A 597 -7.71 -12.98 58.35
CA LYS A 597 -6.38 -12.43 58.69
C LYS A 597 -6.43 -11.95 60.15
N LYS A 598 -5.58 -12.54 61.01
CA LYS A 598 -5.46 -12.12 62.41
C LYS A 598 -4.74 -10.80 62.54
#